data_4bf734d7d1d0c460db5e9207ae10f790
#
_entry.id   4bf734d7d1d0c460db5e9207ae10f790
#
_cell.length_a   1.000
_cell.length_b   1.000
_cell.length_c   1.000
_cell.angle_alpha   90.00
_cell.angle_beta   90.00
_cell.angle_gamma   90.00
#
_symmetry.space_group_name_H-M   'P 1'
#
loop_
_entity.id
_entity.type
_entity.pdbx_description
1 polymer ?
#
loop_
_entity_poly.entity_id
_entity_poly.type
_entity_poly.pdbx_seq_one_letter_code
_entity_poly.pdbx_strand_id
1 'polypeptide(L)'
;MEAEVIIGALNETICDDAKSFQNFIIDICKEVPKDCFLAEDCAEYEFLQLSTNRFLDLYNEINDIAFFNLSEEVRYYKLKDFFSVYTELLSYSAMKEQIQLIEKVRPPMEAIISSEFVKFVRNVLIHFPCFTKWNELYVSKHLVNWKSEGQSIDRFLTRYQGREPIEFRVKDCLTGKWRYPLIKFPSTYNDNKIFLKDMIDEKDGVLLCAVLMYKVVSSQIIVIPEDIQK
;
A
#
# COMPACT_ATOMS: atom_id res chain seq x y z
N MET A 1 -6.72 8.07 -22.11
CA MET A 1 -5.35 7.53 -21.93
C MET A 1 -5.44 6.05 -22.20
N GLU A 2 -4.70 5.53 -23.17
CA GLU A 2 -4.86 4.16 -23.60
C GLU A 2 -4.40 3.19 -22.49
N ALA A 3 -5.11 2.09 -22.31
CA ALA A 3 -4.82 1.09 -21.27
C ALA A 3 -3.36 0.58 -21.34
N GLU A 4 -2.78 0.52 -22.54
CA GLU A 4 -1.38 0.13 -22.77
C GLU A 4 -0.36 1.08 -22.12
N VAL A 5 -0.64 2.40 -22.08
CA VAL A 5 0.27 3.38 -21.46
C VAL A 5 0.27 3.23 -19.94
N ILE A 6 -0.88 2.95 -19.35
CA ILE A 6 -1.00 2.75 -17.91
C ILE A 6 -0.34 1.45 -17.47
N ILE A 7 -0.56 0.38 -18.24
CA ILE A 7 0.08 -0.91 -18.01
C ILE A 7 1.61 -0.81 -18.18
N GLY A 8 2.09 -0.02 -19.13
CA GLY A 8 3.50 0.27 -19.30
C GLY A 8 4.12 0.96 -18.08
N ALA A 9 3.47 2.00 -17.57
CA ALA A 9 3.92 2.72 -16.38
C ALA A 9 3.92 1.83 -15.13
N LEU A 10 2.92 0.97 -14.97
CA LEU A 10 2.87 -0.03 -13.91
C LEU A 10 4.01 -1.05 -14.01
N ASN A 11 4.33 -1.50 -15.21
CA ASN A 11 5.39 -2.47 -15.46
C ASN A 11 6.77 -1.93 -15.11
N GLU A 12 7.04 -0.65 -15.37
CA GLU A 12 8.31 -0.03 -15.02
C GLU A 12 8.53 0.07 -13.50
N THR A 13 7.45 0.11 -12.75
CA THR A 13 7.48 0.36 -11.31
C THR A 13 7.51 -0.92 -10.45
N ILE A 14 7.09 -2.08 -10.96
CA ILE A 14 6.55 -3.09 -10.07
C ILE A 14 7.17 -4.49 -10.14
N CYS A 15 7.64 -5.04 -11.25
CA CYS A 15 7.96 -6.47 -11.30
C CYS A 15 8.94 -6.93 -12.36
N ASP A 16 9.65 -8.01 -12.03
CA ASP A 16 10.40 -8.85 -12.98
C ASP A 16 9.50 -9.60 -13.94
N ASP A 17 8.25 -9.84 -13.57
CA ASP A 17 7.24 -10.52 -14.39
C ASP A 17 6.13 -9.57 -14.81
N ALA A 18 6.54 -8.53 -15.55
CA ALA A 18 5.64 -7.52 -16.09
C ALA A 18 4.50 -8.13 -16.93
N LYS A 19 4.79 -9.20 -17.68
CA LYS A 19 3.80 -9.87 -18.53
C LYS A 19 2.73 -10.60 -17.74
N SER A 20 3.11 -11.34 -16.70
CA SER A 20 2.14 -12.05 -15.84
C SER A 20 1.24 -11.08 -15.11
N PHE A 21 1.79 -9.98 -14.61
CA PHE A 21 0.99 -8.95 -13.94
C PHE A 21 0.06 -8.22 -14.92
N GLN A 22 0.54 -7.93 -16.12
CA GLN A 22 -0.26 -7.33 -17.20
C GLN A 22 -1.43 -8.23 -17.59
N ASN A 23 -1.19 -9.51 -17.82
CA ASN A 23 -2.24 -10.47 -18.14
C ASN A 23 -3.24 -10.60 -16.97
N PHE A 24 -2.74 -10.64 -15.74
CA PHE A 24 -3.55 -10.69 -14.54
C PHE A 24 -4.51 -9.50 -14.43
N ILE A 25 -4.03 -8.26 -14.66
CA ILE A 25 -4.88 -7.07 -14.65
C ILE A 25 -5.92 -7.11 -15.79
N ILE A 26 -5.51 -7.52 -16.99
CA ILE A 26 -6.43 -7.66 -18.13
C ILE A 26 -7.51 -8.68 -17.82
N ASP A 27 -7.18 -9.81 -17.22
CA ASP A 27 -8.15 -10.84 -16.88
C ASP A 27 -9.12 -10.39 -15.78
N ILE A 28 -8.63 -9.66 -14.78
CA ILE A 28 -9.49 -9.03 -13.78
C ILE A 28 -10.46 -8.04 -14.43
N CYS A 29 -9.96 -7.17 -15.31
CA CYS A 29 -10.80 -6.18 -15.99
C CYS A 29 -11.91 -6.82 -16.84
N LYS A 30 -11.70 -8.01 -17.38
CA LYS A 30 -12.75 -8.77 -18.11
C LYS A 30 -13.85 -9.32 -17.20
N GLU A 31 -13.52 -9.62 -15.95
CA GLU A 31 -14.43 -10.21 -14.97
C GLU A 31 -15.20 -9.17 -14.14
N VAL A 32 -14.82 -7.88 -14.23
CA VAL A 32 -15.50 -6.81 -13.50
C VAL A 32 -16.87 -6.54 -14.10
N PRO A 33 -17.96 -6.68 -13.34
CA PRO A 33 -19.28 -6.30 -13.80
C PRO A 33 -19.34 -4.81 -14.16
N LYS A 34 -20.06 -4.47 -15.23
CA LYS A 34 -20.15 -3.06 -15.72
C LYS A 34 -20.79 -2.09 -14.72
N ASP A 35 -21.63 -2.62 -13.86
CA ASP A 35 -22.32 -1.91 -12.78
C ASP A 35 -21.44 -1.62 -11.55
N CYS A 36 -20.20 -2.14 -11.54
CA CYS A 36 -19.20 -1.81 -10.52
C CYS A 36 -18.57 -0.41 -10.72
N PHE A 37 -18.85 0.27 -11.84
CA PHE A 37 -18.30 1.60 -12.10
C PHE A 37 -19.27 2.66 -11.60
N LEU A 38 -18.72 3.60 -10.81
CA LEU A 38 -19.48 4.75 -10.37
C LEU A 38 -19.81 5.62 -11.59
N ALA A 39 -21.05 6.10 -11.66
CA ALA A 39 -21.45 7.06 -12.67
C ALA A 39 -20.70 8.38 -12.46
N GLU A 40 -20.30 9.07 -13.53
CA GLU A 40 -19.54 10.32 -13.46
C GLU A 40 -20.27 11.44 -12.71
N ASP A 41 -21.58 11.39 -12.63
CA ASP A 41 -22.43 12.34 -11.88
C ASP A 41 -22.64 11.91 -10.41
N CYS A 42 -22.02 10.84 -9.98
CA CYS A 42 -22.08 10.38 -8.60
C CYS A 42 -21.12 11.18 -7.71
N ALA A 43 -21.61 11.66 -6.57
CA ALA A 43 -20.77 12.38 -5.61
C ALA A 43 -19.57 11.56 -5.12
N GLU A 44 -19.72 10.23 -4.98
CA GLU A 44 -18.62 9.32 -4.63
C GLU A 44 -17.53 9.32 -5.71
N TYR A 45 -17.90 9.48 -6.99
CA TYR A 45 -16.95 9.57 -8.09
C TYR A 45 -16.08 10.84 -8.01
N GLU A 46 -16.67 11.98 -7.69
CA GLU A 46 -15.93 13.23 -7.48
C GLU A 46 -14.92 13.10 -6.34
N PHE A 47 -15.34 12.55 -5.20
CA PHE A 47 -14.46 12.31 -4.06
C PHE A 47 -13.36 11.29 -4.38
N LEU A 48 -13.68 10.24 -5.13
CA LEU A 48 -12.71 9.28 -5.60
C LEU A 48 -11.63 9.94 -6.46
N GLN A 49 -12.03 10.82 -7.38
CA GLN A 49 -11.08 11.57 -8.22
C GLN A 49 -10.19 12.51 -7.38
N LEU A 50 -10.80 13.29 -6.47
CA LEU A 50 -10.06 14.21 -5.60
C LEU A 50 -9.06 13.46 -4.73
N SER A 51 -9.48 12.37 -4.12
CA SER A 51 -8.62 11.53 -3.28
C SER A 51 -7.51 10.86 -4.09
N THR A 52 -7.80 10.43 -5.32
CA THR A 52 -6.80 9.85 -6.23
C THR A 52 -5.76 10.90 -6.61
N ASN A 53 -6.17 12.11 -6.97
CA ASN A 53 -5.23 13.19 -7.29
C ASN A 53 -4.35 13.52 -6.06
N ARG A 54 -4.97 13.66 -4.89
CA ARG A 54 -4.21 13.92 -3.64
C ARG A 54 -3.24 12.79 -3.32
N PHE A 55 -3.63 11.53 -3.52
CA PHE A 55 -2.74 10.40 -3.36
C PHE A 55 -1.54 10.48 -4.29
N LEU A 56 -1.75 10.79 -5.57
CA LEU A 56 -0.68 10.92 -6.55
C LEU A 56 0.27 12.08 -6.24
N ASP A 57 -0.25 13.20 -5.75
CA ASP A 57 0.58 14.33 -5.30
C ASP A 57 1.49 13.91 -4.15
N LEU A 58 0.93 13.27 -3.12
CA LEU A 58 1.69 12.77 -1.98
C LEU A 58 2.67 11.66 -2.37
N TYR A 59 2.27 10.77 -3.29
CA TYR A 59 3.16 9.75 -3.85
C TYR A 59 4.38 10.39 -4.52
N ASN A 60 4.17 11.41 -5.34
CA ASN A 60 5.26 12.14 -6.00
C ASN A 60 6.14 12.87 -4.99
N GLU A 61 5.55 13.52 -3.97
CA GLU A 61 6.32 14.16 -2.89
C GLU A 61 7.21 13.18 -2.14
N ILE A 62 6.68 11.99 -1.78
CA ILE A 62 7.40 10.96 -1.02
C ILE A 62 8.51 10.32 -1.86
N ASN A 63 8.29 10.22 -3.17
CA ASN A 63 9.29 9.70 -4.10
C ASN A 63 10.23 10.80 -4.65
N ASP A 64 10.15 12.03 -4.17
CA ASP A 64 11.13 13.06 -4.50
C ASP A 64 12.42 12.89 -3.69
N ILE A 65 13.57 13.16 -4.33
CA ILE A 65 14.88 13.08 -3.68
C ILE A 65 14.99 13.97 -2.46
N ALA A 66 14.28 15.10 -2.45
CA ALA A 66 14.26 16.06 -1.36
C ALA A 66 13.48 15.53 -0.14
N PHE A 67 12.62 14.54 -0.29
CA PHE A 67 11.81 14.01 0.82
C PHE A 67 12.69 13.57 2.00
N PHE A 68 13.73 12.78 1.73
CA PHE A 68 14.65 12.30 2.78
C PHE A 68 15.61 13.36 3.32
N ASN A 69 15.64 14.57 2.73
CA ASN A 69 16.34 15.73 3.29
C ASN A 69 15.48 16.51 4.29
N LEU A 70 14.18 16.23 4.38
CA LEU A 70 13.30 16.83 5.39
C LEU A 70 13.61 16.25 6.77
N SER A 71 13.21 16.97 7.83
CA SER A 71 13.30 16.42 9.19
C SER A 71 12.43 15.18 9.36
N GLU A 72 12.84 14.27 10.25
CA GLU A 72 12.08 13.01 10.53
C GLU A 72 10.62 13.29 10.86
N GLU A 73 10.35 14.33 11.63
CA GLU A 73 9.00 14.71 12.04
C GLU A 73 8.14 15.14 10.84
N VAL A 74 8.69 15.98 9.96
CA VAL A 74 7.98 16.43 8.75
C VAL A 74 7.70 15.25 7.82
N ARG A 75 8.67 14.35 7.61
CA ARG A 75 8.47 13.13 6.83
C ARG A 75 7.36 12.27 7.43
N TYR A 76 7.38 12.09 8.76
CA TYR A 76 6.39 11.29 9.45
C TYR A 76 4.97 11.82 9.26
N TYR A 77 4.75 13.13 9.37
CA TYR A 77 3.43 13.72 9.12
C TYR A 77 2.99 13.58 7.68
N LYS A 78 3.90 13.74 6.71
CA LYS A 78 3.59 13.48 5.30
C LYS A 78 3.22 12.02 5.04
N LEU A 79 3.91 11.08 5.68
CA LEU A 79 3.55 9.67 5.63
C LEU A 79 2.17 9.39 6.23
N LYS A 80 1.84 9.98 7.38
CA LYS A 80 0.49 9.86 7.97
C LYS A 80 -0.59 10.37 7.01
N ASP A 81 -0.35 11.51 6.39
CA ASP A 81 -1.27 12.09 5.40
C ASP A 81 -1.44 11.14 4.20
N PHE A 82 -0.36 10.63 3.66
CA PHE A 82 -0.34 9.66 2.57
C PHE A 82 -1.15 8.38 2.89
N PHE A 83 -0.92 7.79 4.06
CA PHE A 83 -1.66 6.62 4.50
C PHE A 83 -3.13 6.93 4.82
N SER A 84 -3.44 8.14 5.28
CA SER A 84 -4.82 8.58 5.52
C SER A 84 -5.60 8.68 4.21
N VAL A 85 -5.04 9.33 3.21
CA VAL A 85 -5.65 9.44 1.88
C VAL A 85 -5.82 8.05 1.23
N TYR A 86 -4.81 7.17 1.37
CA TYR A 86 -4.95 5.78 0.91
C TYR A 86 -6.09 5.04 1.62
N THR A 87 -6.26 5.26 2.92
CA THR A 87 -7.38 4.66 3.69
C THR A 87 -8.73 5.17 3.20
N GLU A 88 -8.81 6.45 2.90
CA GLU A 88 -10.00 7.06 2.30
C GLU A 88 -10.34 6.42 0.96
N LEU A 89 -9.36 6.31 0.07
CA LEU A 89 -9.53 5.64 -1.22
C LEU A 89 -10.08 4.21 -1.08
N LEU A 90 -9.57 3.44 -0.12
CA LEU A 90 -10.05 2.09 0.14
C LEU A 90 -11.49 2.02 0.68
N SER A 91 -12.07 3.15 1.09
CA SER A 91 -13.44 3.24 1.60
C SER A 91 -14.49 3.32 0.49
N TYR A 92 -14.11 3.77 -0.71
CA TYR A 92 -15.03 3.90 -1.84
C TYR A 92 -15.48 2.56 -2.40
N SER A 93 -16.72 2.49 -2.87
CA SER A 93 -17.34 1.24 -3.34
C SER A 93 -16.57 0.61 -4.49
N ALA A 94 -16.18 1.40 -5.50
CA ALA A 94 -15.39 0.94 -6.63
C ALA A 94 -14.06 0.28 -6.21
N MET A 95 -13.39 0.87 -5.21
CA MET A 95 -12.14 0.32 -4.67
C MET A 95 -12.35 -0.98 -3.90
N LYS A 96 -13.41 -1.06 -3.10
CA LYS A 96 -13.76 -2.29 -2.35
C LYS A 96 -14.01 -3.45 -3.28
N GLU A 97 -14.74 -3.21 -4.34
CA GLU A 97 -15.05 -4.24 -5.34
C GLU A 97 -13.81 -4.74 -6.07
N GLN A 98 -12.93 -3.83 -6.49
CA GLN A 98 -11.65 -4.19 -7.11
C GLN A 98 -10.75 -5.01 -6.16
N ILE A 99 -10.66 -4.60 -4.90
CA ILE A 99 -9.89 -5.35 -3.90
C ILE A 99 -10.46 -6.75 -3.71
N GLN A 100 -11.79 -6.89 -3.64
CA GLN A 100 -12.43 -8.20 -3.54
C GLN A 100 -12.15 -9.10 -4.74
N LEU A 101 -12.06 -8.52 -5.94
CA LEU A 101 -11.67 -9.27 -7.15
C LEU A 101 -10.21 -9.72 -7.08
N ILE A 102 -9.30 -8.83 -6.68
CA ILE A 102 -7.89 -9.16 -6.48
C ILE A 102 -7.72 -10.26 -5.42
N GLU A 103 -8.48 -10.22 -4.33
CA GLU A 103 -8.42 -11.22 -3.26
C GLU A 103 -8.95 -12.61 -3.70
N LYS A 104 -9.83 -12.68 -4.70
CA LYS A 104 -10.30 -13.96 -5.26
C LYS A 104 -9.23 -14.70 -6.07
N VAL A 105 -8.33 -13.96 -6.67
CA VAL A 105 -7.18 -14.52 -7.36
C VAL A 105 -6.12 -14.81 -6.31
N ARG A 106 -5.83 -16.09 -6.05
CA ARG A 106 -4.88 -16.50 -4.99
C ARG A 106 -3.48 -15.95 -5.28
N PRO A 107 -3.11 -14.78 -4.71
CA PRO A 107 -1.81 -14.20 -4.95
C PRO A 107 -0.73 -15.07 -4.28
N PRO A 108 0.54 -15.00 -4.74
CA PRO A 108 1.66 -15.61 -4.06
C PRO A 108 1.73 -15.19 -2.58
N MET A 109 2.29 -16.05 -1.73
CA MET A 109 2.39 -15.79 -0.28
C MET A 109 3.08 -14.46 0.01
N GLU A 110 4.10 -14.09 -0.76
CA GLU A 110 4.83 -12.83 -0.63
C GLU A 110 3.92 -11.62 -0.89
N ALA A 111 3.03 -11.71 -1.86
CA ALA A 111 2.06 -10.65 -2.15
C ALA A 111 1.04 -10.49 -1.01
N ILE A 112 0.61 -11.59 -0.40
CA ILE A 112 -0.27 -11.57 0.77
C ILE A 112 0.45 -10.88 1.94
N ILE A 113 1.69 -11.27 2.23
CA ILE A 113 2.46 -10.71 3.34
C ILE A 113 2.72 -9.22 3.12
N SER A 114 3.08 -8.80 1.91
CA SER A 114 3.32 -7.40 1.61
C SER A 114 2.05 -6.55 1.78
N SER A 115 0.91 -7.04 1.32
CA SER A 115 -0.39 -6.38 1.52
C SER A 115 -0.77 -6.27 3.00
N GLU A 116 -0.60 -7.34 3.76
CA GLU A 116 -0.85 -7.34 5.21
C GLU A 116 0.14 -6.44 5.96
N PHE A 117 1.38 -6.35 5.49
CA PHE A 117 2.38 -5.44 6.05
C PHE A 117 2.00 -3.96 5.82
N VAL A 118 1.56 -3.58 4.62
CA VAL A 118 1.05 -2.23 4.35
C VAL A 118 -0.13 -1.90 5.27
N LYS A 119 -1.07 -2.83 5.44
CA LYS A 119 -2.20 -2.68 6.37
C LYS A 119 -1.73 -2.53 7.83
N PHE A 120 -0.72 -3.28 8.23
CA PHE A 120 -0.10 -3.18 9.55
C PHE A 120 0.52 -1.80 9.78
N VAL A 121 1.40 -1.34 8.88
CA VAL A 121 2.04 -0.01 8.96
C VAL A 121 1.00 1.10 9.00
N ARG A 122 0.01 1.06 8.11
CA ARG A 122 -1.12 2.00 8.09
C ARG A 122 -1.81 2.10 9.43
N ASN A 123 -2.18 0.96 10.01
CA ASN A 123 -2.92 0.91 11.26
C ASN A 123 -2.07 1.43 12.43
N VAL A 124 -0.78 1.14 12.44
CA VAL A 124 0.14 1.68 13.45
C VAL A 124 0.24 3.19 13.33
N LEU A 125 0.43 3.73 12.13
CA LEU A 125 0.54 5.17 11.89
C LEU A 125 -0.74 5.93 12.27
N ILE A 126 -1.91 5.38 11.97
CA ILE A 126 -3.19 6.06 12.18
C ILE A 126 -3.68 5.93 13.63
N HIS A 127 -3.57 4.75 14.23
CA HIS A 127 -4.16 4.49 15.54
C HIS A 127 -3.26 4.89 16.73
N PHE A 128 -1.99 5.19 16.48
CA PHE A 128 -1.06 5.67 17.50
C PHE A 128 -0.56 7.08 17.20
N PRO A 129 -1.42 8.12 17.36
CA PRO A 129 -1.10 9.49 16.96
C PRO A 129 -0.04 10.16 17.85
N CYS A 130 0.36 9.53 18.94
CA CYS A 130 1.36 10.05 19.88
C CYS A 130 2.80 10.02 19.33
N PHE A 131 3.05 9.27 18.26
CA PHE A 131 4.35 9.22 17.61
C PHE A 131 4.48 10.32 16.56
N THR A 132 5.71 10.80 16.39
CA THR A 132 6.08 11.82 15.41
C THR A 132 7.23 11.43 14.51
N LYS A 133 7.82 10.23 14.73
CA LYS A 133 8.97 9.74 13.98
C LYS A 133 8.88 8.23 13.75
N TRP A 134 9.33 7.78 12.58
CA TRP A 134 9.38 6.36 12.23
C TRP A 134 10.22 5.55 13.21
N ASN A 135 11.39 6.07 13.58
CA ASN A 135 12.34 5.37 14.43
C ASN A 135 11.91 5.20 15.89
N GLU A 136 10.94 6.02 16.34
CA GLU A 136 10.37 5.95 17.68
C GLU A 136 9.07 5.13 17.75
N LEU A 137 8.49 4.84 16.60
CA LEU A 137 7.22 4.14 16.47
C LEU A 137 7.35 2.70 16.94
N TYR A 138 6.59 2.32 17.95
CA TYR A 138 6.53 0.96 18.46
C TYR A 138 5.10 0.53 18.82
N VAL A 139 4.90 -0.76 18.86
CA VAL A 139 3.71 -1.39 19.42
C VAL A 139 4.10 -2.44 20.46
N SER A 140 3.21 -2.69 21.39
CA SER A 140 3.31 -3.79 22.35
C SER A 140 1.94 -4.43 22.51
N LYS A 141 1.89 -5.67 22.98
CA LYS A 141 0.64 -6.39 23.16
C LYS A 141 -0.34 -5.65 24.08
N HIS A 142 0.14 -5.12 25.19
CA HIS A 142 -0.67 -4.32 26.10
C HIS A 142 -1.23 -3.04 25.44
N LEU A 143 -0.39 -2.32 24.69
CA LEU A 143 -0.80 -1.10 24.02
C LEU A 143 -1.86 -1.38 22.95
N VAL A 144 -1.69 -2.45 22.19
CA VAL A 144 -2.61 -2.87 21.13
C VAL A 144 -3.93 -3.37 21.71
N ASN A 145 -3.89 -4.20 22.75
CA ASN A 145 -5.10 -4.73 23.37
C ASN A 145 -5.93 -3.67 24.11
N TRP A 146 -5.28 -2.59 24.54
CA TRP A 146 -5.98 -1.44 25.12
C TRP A 146 -6.79 -0.65 24.07
N LYS A 147 -6.42 -0.73 22.79
CA LYS A 147 -7.11 -0.10 21.68
C LYS A 147 -8.02 -1.11 20.96
N SER A 148 -9.31 -0.83 20.87
CA SER A 148 -10.27 -1.70 20.17
C SER A 148 -9.93 -1.87 18.68
N GLU A 149 -9.33 -0.86 18.06
CA GLU A 149 -8.86 -0.86 16.66
C GLU A 149 -7.54 -1.61 16.46
N GLY A 150 -6.87 -1.99 17.54
CA GLY A 150 -5.57 -2.66 17.51
C GLY A 150 -5.60 -4.13 17.06
N GLN A 151 -6.77 -4.74 16.90
CA GLN A 151 -6.91 -6.17 16.59
C GLN A 151 -6.19 -6.61 15.30
N SER A 152 -6.16 -5.76 14.28
CA SER A 152 -5.46 -6.06 13.02
C SER A 152 -3.94 -6.06 13.19
N ILE A 153 -3.41 -5.20 14.05
CA ILE A 153 -1.98 -5.13 14.42
C ILE A 153 -1.61 -6.40 15.20
N ASP A 154 -2.40 -6.74 16.23
CA ASP A 154 -2.21 -7.95 17.03
C ASP A 154 -2.23 -9.22 16.15
N ARG A 155 -3.19 -9.29 15.24
CA ARG A 155 -3.33 -10.43 14.31
C ARG A 155 -2.13 -10.57 13.39
N PHE A 156 -1.62 -9.46 12.85
CA PHE A 156 -0.43 -9.47 11.98
C PHE A 156 0.80 -9.97 12.76
N LEU A 157 1.09 -9.37 13.90
CA LEU A 157 2.27 -9.72 14.68
C LEU A 157 2.19 -11.16 15.22
N THR A 158 1.03 -11.61 15.69
CA THR A 158 0.83 -13.00 16.14
C THR A 158 1.03 -14.00 15.00
N ARG A 159 0.57 -13.67 13.78
CA ARG A 159 0.69 -14.54 12.60
C ARG A 159 2.13 -14.70 12.13
N TYR A 160 2.90 -13.63 12.19
CA TYR A 160 4.22 -13.59 11.57
C TYR A 160 5.40 -13.61 12.56
N GLN A 161 5.17 -13.65 13.87
CA GLN A 161 6.26 -13.80 14.84
C GLN A 161 7.07 -15.08 14.57
N GLY A 162 8.37 -14.98 14.74
CA GLY A 162 9.30 -16.10 14.53
C GLY A 162 9.49 -16.54 13.08
N ARG A 163 8.90 -15.81 12.12
CA ARG A 163 9.09 -16.09 10.70
C ARG A 163 10.44 -15.56 10.23
N GLU A 164 11.06 -16.27 9.30
CA GLU A 164 12.26 -15.80 8.61
C GLU A 164 11.99 -14.48 7.87
N PRO A 165 12.98 -13.58 7.81
CA PRO A 165 12.87 -12.34 7.07
C PRO A 165 12.52 -12.57 5.60
N ILE A 166 11.79 -11.66 5.00
CA ILE A 166 11.39 -11.72 3.59
C ILE A 166 11.94 -10.51 2.86
N GLU A 167 12.69 -10.78 1.81
CA GLU A 167 13.21 -9.77 0.90
C GLU A 167 12.21 -9.52 -0.23
N PHE A 168 11.96 -8.24 -0.51
CA PHE A 168 11.16 -7.78 -1.63
C PHE A 168 12.04 -7.06 -2.64
N ARG A 169 11.74 -7.23 -3.92
CA ARG A 169 12.40 -6.50 -4.97
C ARG A 169 11.50 -5.36 -5.45
N VAL A 170 11.96 -4.12 -5.30
CA VAL A 170 11.24 -2.93 -5.76
C VAL A 170 12.16 -2.03 -6.57
N LYS A 171 11.60 -1.38 -7.59
CA LYS A 171 12.33 -0.39 -8.36
C LYS A 171 12.21 0.97 -7.67
N ASP A 172 13.32 1.56 -7.33
CA ASP A 172 13.39 2.93 -6.82
C ASP A 172 13.13 3.88 -7.99
N CYS A 173 12.00 4.57 -7.94
CA CYS A 173 11.54 5.45 -9.01
C CYS A 173 12.48 6.64 -9.24
N LEU A 174 13.21 7.10 -8.20
CA LEU A 174 14.12 8.23 -8.29
C LEU A 174 15.42 7.87 -9.01
N THR A 175 15.96 6.72 -8.68
CA THR A 175 17.27 6.29 -9.18
C THR A 175 17.20 5.33 -10.33
N GLY A 176 16.02 4.77 -10.61
CA GLY A 176 15.80 3.68 -11.57
C GLY A 176 16.47 2.37 -11.17
N LYS A 177 17.07 2.29 -9.99
CA LYS A 177 17.79 1.12 -9.49
C LYS A 177 16.88 0.17 -8.73
N TRP A 178 17.20 -1.09 -8.74
CA TRP A 178 16.56 -2.09 -7.91
C TRP A 178 17.01 -1.92 -6.45
N ARG A 179 16.07 -1.99 -5.54
CA ARG A 179 16.29 -2.08 -4.10
C ARG A 179 15.67 -3.36 -3.58
N TYR A 180 16.18 -3.82 -2.46
CA TYR A 180 15.81 -5.09 -1.86
C TYR A 180 15.38 -4.87 -0.39
N PRO A 181 14.20 -4.23 -0.16
CA PRO A 181 13.67 -4.08 1.18
C PRO A 181 13.49 -5.42 1.88
N LEU A 182 13.99 -5.52 3.11
CA LEU A 182 13.91 -6.72 3.92
C LEU A 182 12.96 -6.48 5.10
N ILE A 183 11.83 -7.19 5.13
CA ILE A 183 10.94 -7.21 6.30
C ILE A 183 11.44 -8.27 7.28
N LYS A 184 11.77 -7.84 8.49
CA LYS A 184 12.11 -8.70 9.62
C LYS A 184 10.90 -8.84 10.52
N PHE A 185 10.64 -10.05 11.00
CA PHE A 185 9.56 -10.30 11.94
C PHE A 185 10.11 -10.47 13.35
N PRO A 186 9.38 -10.04 14.40
CA PRO A 186 9.82 -10.25 15.77
C PRO A 186 9.86 -11.75 16.09
N SER A 187 10.85 -12.18 16.86
CA SER A 187 10.95 -13.58 17.31
C SER A 187 9.76 -13.98 18.18
N THR A 188 9.30 -13.06 19.01
CA THR A 188 8.13 -13.22 19.88
C THR A 188 7.34 -11.91 19.94
N TYR A 189 6.02 -12.03 20.05
CA TYR A 189 5.11 -10.92 20.29
C TYR A 189 4.39 -11.14 21.63
N ASN A 190 5.10 -10.82 22.70
CA ASN A 190 4.58 -10.83 24.06
C ASN A 190 4.54 -9.39 24.62
N ASP A 191 5.15 -9.14 25.75
CA ASP A 191 5.15 -7.86 26.44
C ASP A 191 6.25 -6.90 25.94
N ASN A 192 7.04 -7.31 24.97
CA ASN A 192 8.12 -6.52 24.40
C ASN A 192 7.59 -5.43 23.48
N LYS A 193 8.31 -4.30 23.45
CA LYS A 193 8.10 -3.27 22.45
C LYS A 193 8.66 -3.74 21.11
N ILE A 194 7.83 -3.73 20.08
CA ILE A 194 8.22 -4.02 18.70
C ILE A 194 8.34 -2.69 17.98
N PHE A 195 9.55 -2.25 17.70
CA PHE A 195 9.80 -1.03 16.96
C PHE A 195 9.68 -1.27 15.46
N LEU A 196 9.04 -0.37 14.74
CA LEU A 196 8.89 -0.48 13.30
C LEU A 196 10.25 -0.48 12.57
N LYS A 197 11.21 0.31 13.05
CA LYS A 197 12.58 0.34 12.54
C LYS A 197 13.32 -1.00 12.62
N ASP A 198 12.97 -1.84 13.59
CA ASP A 198 13.58 -3.17 13.75
C ASP A 198 12.99 -4.17 12.75
N MET A 199 11.79 -3.90 12.23
CA MET A 199 11.16 -4.69 11.20
C MET A 199 11.62 -4.25 9.80
N ILE A 200 11.72 -2.94 9.56
CA ILE A 200 12.19 -2.35 8.30
C ILE A 200 12.65 -0.91 8.56
N ASP A 201 13.75 -0.50 7.93
CA ASP A 201 14.18 0.89 8.03
C ASP A 201 13.20 1.85 7.33
N GLU A 202 13.24 3.14 7.72
CA GLU A 202 12.30 4.15 7.21
C GLU A 202 12.29 4.21 5.67
N LYS A 203 13.46 4.28 5.06
CA LYS A 203 13.56 4.49 3.61
C LYS A 203 13.03 3.30 2.82
N ASP A 204 13.37 2.10 3.22
CA ASP A 204 12.89 0.88 2.56
C ASP A 204 11.41 0.61 2.87
N GLY A 205 10.98 0.92 4.08
CA GLY A 205 9.57 0.82 4.47
C GLY A 205 8.67 1.78 3.71
N VAL A 206 9.10 3.03 3.56
CA VAL A 206 8.40 4.05 2.77
C VAL A 206 8.31 3.63 1.31
N LEU A 207 9.44 3.24 0.70
CA LEU A 207 9.49 2.82 -0.69
C LEU A 207 8.58 1.60 -0.95
N LEU A 208 8.70 0.57 -0.12
CA LEU A 208 7.88 -0.64 -0.26
C LEU A 208 6.38 -0.34 -0.14
N CYS A 209 5.99 0.41 0.90
CA CYS A 209 4.59 0.77 1.09
C CYS A 209 4.07 1.66 -0.05
N ALA A 210 4.83 2.67 -0.46
CA ALA A 210 4.43 3.58 -1.54
C ALA A 210 4.19 2.83 -2.85
N VAL A 211 5.10 1.94 -3.25
CA VAL A 211 4.97 1.12 -4.47
C VAL A 211 3.75 0.22 -4.40
N LEU A 212 3.52 -0.46 -3.27
CA LEU A 212 2.38 -1.36 -3.12
C LEU A 212 1.03 -0.61 -3.09
N MET A 213 0.99 0.55 -2.43
CA MET A 213 -0.21 1.40 -2.42
C MET A 213 -0.50 1.98 -3.80
N TYR A 214 0.54 2.42 -4.52
CA TYR A 214 0.41 2.89 -5.89
C TYR A 214 -0.14 1.79 -6.82
N LYS A 215 0.27 0.54 -6.65
CA LYS A 215 -0.30 -0.61 -7.38
C LYS A 215 -1.81 -0.68 -7.24
N VAL A 216 -2.29 -0.62 -6.00
CA VAL A 216 -3.71 -0.72 -5.70
C VAL A 216 -4.46 0.47 -6.29
N VAL A 217 -3.96 1.69 -6.09
CA VAL A 217 -4.62 2.90 -6.58
C VAL A 217 -4.60 2.96 -8.11
N SER A 218 -3.49 2.65 -8.75
CA SER A 218 -3.39 2.70 -10.22
C SER A 218 -4.13 1.57 -10.92
N SER A 219 -4.45 0.46 -10.23
CA SER A 219 -5.30 -0.59 -10.80
C SER A 219 -6.72 -0.11 -11.11
N GLN A 220 -7.23 0.90 -10.40
CA GLN A 220 -8.52 1.53 -10.72
C GLN A 220 -8.44 2.51 -11.91
N ILE A 221 -7.26 3.06 -12.18
CA ILE A 221 -7.03 3.95 -13.35
C ILE A 221 -6.98 3.12 -14.64
N ILE A 222 -6.78 1.82 -14.55
CA ILE A 222 -6.98 0.89 -15.64
C ILE A 222 -8.48 0.76 -15.85
N VAL A 223 -9.08 1.87 -16.23
CA VAL A 223 -10.43 1.93 -16.70
C VAL A 223 -10.50 1.01 -17.91
N ILE A 224 -11.43 0.12 -17.86
CA ILE A 224 -11.86 -0.79 -18.89
C ILE A 224 -11.74 -0.10 -20.23
N PRO A 225 -10.98 -0.64 -21.16
CA PRO A 225 -10.98 -0.18 -22.53
C PRO A 225 -12.43 -0.08 -23.04
N GLU A 226 -12.75 1.00 -23.76
CA GLU A 226 -14.10 1.20 -24.31
C GLU A 226 -14.65 -0.03 -25.06
N ASP A 227 -13.76 -0.88 -25.59
CA ASP A 227 -14.07 -2.13 -26.27
C ASP A 227 -14.68 -3.22 -25.35
N ILE A 228 -14.47 -3.12 -24.05
CA ILE A 228 -15.07 -4.03 -23.05
C ILE A 228 -16.41 -3.46 -22.53
N GLN A 229 -16.67 -2.19 -22.80
CA GLN A 229 -17.96 -1.54 -22.47
C GLN A 229 -19.06 -1.86 -23.49
N LYS A 230 -18.77 -2.53 -24.59
CA LYS A 230 -19.72 -3.02 -25.59
C LYS A 230 -20.04 -4.50 -25.33
#